data_bdd9ce4354155d5a0f9a7023f5b6efc4
#
_entry.id   bdd9ce4354155d5a0f9a7023f5b6efc4
#
_cell.length_a   1.000
_cell.length_b   1.000
_cell.length_c   1.000
_cell.angle_alpha   90.00
_cell.angle_beta   90.00
_cell.angle_gamma   90.00
#
_symmetry.space_group_name_H-M   'P 1'
#
loop_
_entity.id
_entity.type
_entity.pdbx_description
1 polymer ?
#
loop_
_entity_poly.entity_id
_entity_poly.type
_entity_poly.pdbx_seq_one_letter_code
_entity_poly.pdbx_strand_id
1 'polypeptide(L)' 'MGRIYYKELPLFHLYDSDLTGTQKLLMTLLLVERYDVYELSCLARMRPENVTADLAALKRKGYLQGR' A
#
# COMPACT_ATOMS: atom_id res chain seq x y z
N MET A 1 -8.33 2.82 15.38
CA MET A 1 -7.61 1.95 15.16
C MET A 1 -7.52 1.08 13.98
N GLY A 2 -6.84 1.56 12.99
CA GLY A 2 -6.62 0.82 11.79
C GLY A 2 -5.93 -0.50 12.02
N ARG A 3 -5.18 -0.55 13.10
CA ARG A 3 -4.43 -1.73 13.36
C ARG A 3 -5.29 -2.92 13.72
N ILE A 4 -6.36 -2.68 14.49
CA ILE A 4 -7.29 -3.73 14.81
C ILE A 4 -7.96 -4.23 13.56
N TYR A 5 -8.29 -3.31 12.69
CA TYR A 5 -8.91 -3.61 11.43
C TYR A 5 -8.07 -4.59 10.61
N TYR A 6 -6.76 -4.35 10.53
CA TYR A 6 -5.89 -5.21 9.76
C TYR A 6 -5.74 -6.59 10.39
N LYS A 7 -5.84 -6.68 11.70
CA LYS A 7 -5.77 -7.98 12.33
C LYS A 7 -6.93 -8.86 11.92
N GLU A 8 -8.12 -8.25 11.79
CA GLU A 8 -9.30 -9.01 11.46
C GLU A 8 -9.48 -9.20 9.97
N LEU A 9 -9.09 -8.20 9.19
CA LEU A 9 -9.25 -8.24 7.74
C LEU A 9 -7.97 -7.76 7.08
N PRO A 10 -6.88 -8.51 7.23
CA PRO A 10 -5.58 -8.03 6.77
C PRO A 10 -5.49 -7.77 5.28
N LEU A 11 -6.34 -8.42 4.49
CA LEU A 11 -6.31 -8.22 3.05
C LEU A 11 -7.52 -7.44 2.55
N PHE A 12 -8.09 -6.63 3.42
CA PHE A 12 -9.27 -5.86 3.06
C PHE A 12 -9.05 -4.99 1.82
N HIS A 13 -7.84 -4.45 1.69
CA HIS A 13 -7.55 -3.57 0.56
C HIS A 13 -7.73 -4.27 -0.78
N LEU A 14 -7.64 -5.59 -0.82
CA LEU A 14 -7.82 -6.31 -2.07
C LEU A 14 -9.26 -6.27 -2.56
N TYR A 15 -10.18 -5.95 -1.68
CA TYR A 15 -11.60 -5.86 -2.04
C TYR A 15 -12.03 -4.45 -2.43
N ASP A 16 -11.13 -3.47 -2.30
CA ASP A 16 -11.47 -2.08 -2.59
C ASP A 16 -11.35 -1.83 -4.09
N SER A 17 -12.47 -1.71 -4.75
CA SER A 17 -12.48 -1.54 -6.20
C SER A 17 -11.93 -0.18 -6.63
N ASP A 18 -11.76 0.76 -5.70
CA ASP A 18 -11.18 2.06 -6.02
C ASP A 18 -9.66 2.03 -6.09
N LEU A 19 -9.04 0.94 -5.66
CA LEU A 19 -7.59 0.82 -5.73
C LEU A 19 -7.19 0.16 -7.04
N THR A 20 -6.11 0.66 -7.62
CA THR A 20 -5.53 0.03 -8.80
C THR A 20 -4.78 -1.23 -8.39
N GLY A 21 -4.42 -2.05 -9.39
CA GLY A 21 -3.65 -3.26 -9.11
C GLY A 21 -2.32 -2.96 -8.46
N THR A 22 -1.63 -1.89 -8.91
CA THR A 22 -0.35 -1.52 -8.32
C THR A 22 -0.52 -1.04 -6.88
N GLN A 23 -1.59 -0.33 -6.59
CA GLN A 23 -1.84 0.12 -5.24
C GLN A 23 -2.12 -1.05 -4.32
N LYS A 24 -2.88 -2.03 -4.79
CA LYS A 24 -3.13 -3.24 -4.02
C LYS A 24 -1.84 -4.01 -3.76
N LEU A 25 -0.99 -4.10 -4.77
CA LEU A 25 0.28 -4.79 -4.62
C LEU A 25 1.16 -4.10 -3.59
N LEU A 26 1.28 -2.77 -3.68
CA LEU A 26 2.11 -2.03 -2.75
C LEU A 26 1.59 -2.19 -1.32
N MET A 27 0.29 -2.12 -1.14
CA MET A 27 -0.28 -2.29 0.19
C MET A 27 0.00 -3.69 0.74
N THR A 28 -0.11 -4.69 -0.11
CA THR A 28 0.18 -6.06 0.30
C THR A 28 1.63 -6.20 0.75
N LEU A 29 2.56 -5.61 -0.01
CA LEU A 29 3.97 -5.67 0.36
C LEU A 29 4.22 -4.96 1.69
N LEU A 30 3.56 -3.85 1.92
CA LEU A 30 3.75 -3.10 3.15
C LEU A 30 3.15 -3.79 4.37
N LEU A 31 2.23 -4.70 4.17
CA LEU A 31 1.72 -5.52 5.26
C LEU A 31 2.74 -6.59 5.68
N VAL A 32 3.64 -6.94 4.79
CA VAL A 32 4.67 -7.92 5.09
C VAL A 32 5.84 -7.28 5.82
N GLU A 33 6.28 -6.13 5.32
CA GLU A 33 7.45 -5.48 5.90
C GLU A 33 7.46 -4.01 5.51
N ARG A 34 8.23 -3.20 6.23
CA ARG A 34 8.35 -1.79 5.93
C ARG A 34 9.40 -1.57 4.85
N TYR A 35 8.99 -1.61 3.63
CA TYR A 35 9.87 -1.34 2.51
C TYR A 35 9.90 0.16 2.22
N ASP A 36 11.05 0.66 1.79
CA ASP A 36 11.12 2.04 1.34
C ASP A 36 10.74 2.12 -0.15
N VAL A 37 10.73 3.34 -0.69
CA VAL A 37 10.28 3.56 -2.06
C VAL A 37 11.12 2.77 -3.06
N TYR A 38 12.43 2.71 -2.84
CA TYR A 38 13.30 2.02 -3.80
C TYR A 38 13.10 0.52 -3.72
N GLU A 39 12.92 -0.01 -2.53
CA GLU A 39 12.63 -1.42 -2.39
C GLU A 39 11.30 -1.79 -3.04
N LEU A 40 10.29 -0.95 -2.83
CA LEU A 40 8.99 -1.19 -3.45
C LEU A 40 9.08 -1.10 -4.96
N SER A 41 9.86 -0.15 -5.48
CA SER A 41 9.98 -0.03 -6.92
C SER A 41 10.61 -1.27 -7.53
N CYS A 42 11.58 -1.86 -6.84
CA CYS A 42 12.21 -3.09 -7.32
C CYS A 42 11.25 -4.27 -7.22
N LEU A 43 10.57 -4.40 -6.09
CA LEU A 43 9.68 -5.55 -5.87
C LEU A 43 8.47 -5.51 -6.78
N ALA A 44 7.91 -4.33 -6.99
CA ALA A 44 6.70 -4.17 -7.79
C ALA A 44 7.00 -3.90 -9.25
N ARG A 45 8.28 -3.73 -9.59
CA ARG A 45 8.72 -3.41 -10.94
C ARG A 45 8.04 -2.14 -11.44
N MET A 46 8.10 -1.11 -10.61
CA MET A 46 7.51 0.18 -10.92
C MET A 46 8.59 1.24 -10.82
N ARG A 47 8.34 2.37 -11.46
CA ARG A 47 9.23 3.50 -11.31
C ARG A 47 9.02 4.14 -9.94
N PRO A 48 10.08 4.65 -9.31
CA PRO A 48 9.94 5.26 -7.98
C PRO A 48 8.89 6.37 -7.92
N GLU A 49 8.77 7.18 -8.99
CA GLU A 49 7.80 8.24 -8.98
C GLU A 49 6.37 7.69 -8.99
N ASN A 50 6.16 6.54 -9.64
CA ASN A 50 4.84 5.92 -9.63
C ASN A 50 4.55 5.30 -8.27
N VAL A 51 5.56 4.73 -7.62
CA VAL A 51 5.41 4.22 -6.27
C VAL A 51 5.01 5.34 -5.33
N THR A 52 5.71 6.47 -5.43
CA THR A 52 5.41 7.62 -4.58
C THR A 52 3.97 8.10 -4.77
N ALA A 53 3.52 8.16 -6.02
CA ALA A 53 2.16 8.60 -6.30
C ALA A 53 1.14 7.63 -5.73
N ASP A 54 1.39 6.32 -5.85
CA ASP A 54 0.47 5.33 -5.33
C ASP A 54 0.45 5.34 -3.80
N LEU A 55 1.61 5.55 -3.17
CA LEU A 55 1.65 5.65 -1.72
C LEU A 55 0.86 6.86 -1.22
N ALA A 56 0.94 7.98 -1.96
CA ALA A 56 0.17 9.15 -1.60
C ALA A 56 -1.33 8.86 -1.70
N ALA A 57 -1.73 8.13 -2.72
CA ALA A 57 -3.13 7.75 -2.87
C ALA A 57 -3.60 6.84 -1.72
N LEU A 58 -2.75 5.89 -1.33
CA LEU A 58 -3.08 5.01 -0.22
C LEU A 58 -3.21 5.77 1.09
N LYS A 59 -2.36 6.78 1.29
CA LYS A 59 -2.49 7.63 2.47
C LYS A 59 -3.81 8.39 2.47
N ARG A 60 -4.17 8.95 1.32
CA ARG A 60 -5.42 9.72 1.23
C ARG A 60 -6.62 8.85 1.52
N LYS A 61 -6.56 7.58 1.16
CA LYS A 61 -7.66 6.66 1.41
C LYS A 61 -7.63 6.07 2.81
N GLY A 62 -6.59 6.37 3.59
CA GLY A 62 -6.52 5.91 4.97
C GLY A 62 -5.87 4.56 5.17
N TYR A 63 -5.30 3.98 4.14
CA TYR A 63 -4.62 2.69 4.29
C TYR A 63 -3.25 2.84 4.93
N LEU A 64 -2.59 3.98 4.74
CA LEU A 64 -1.28 4.22 5.32
C LEU A 64 -1.34 5.42 6.26
N GLN A 65 -0.57 5.32 7.33
CA GLN A 65 -0.47 6.42 8.28
C GLN A 65 0.45 7.49 7.72
N GLY A 66 0.01 8.73 7.80
CA GLY A 66 0.82 9.85 7.40
C GLY A 66 1.89 10.09 8.44
N ARG A 67 3.02 10.58 8.08
CA ARG A 67 4.04 10.93 9.05
C ARG A 67 5.03 11.82 8.43
#